data_abc29d4ffeb3e0bec6bf7d1ac87b8f09
#
_entry.id   abc29d4ffeb3e0bec6bf7d1ac87b8f09
#
_cell.length_a   1.000
_cell.length_b   1.000
_cell.length_c   1.000
_cell.angle_alpha   90.00
_cell.angle_beta   90.00
_cell.angle_gamma   90.00
#
_symmetry.space_group_name_H-M   'P 1'
#
loop_
_entity.id
_entity.type
_entity.pdbx_description
1 polymer ?
#
loop_
_entity_poly.entity_id
_entity_poly.type
_entity_poly.pdbx_seq_one_letter_code
_entity_poly.pdbx_strand_id
1 'polypeptide(L)'
;MKTDHDHYDVLVAGGGQAGLIAAIVAAEKGARVCLIEGAPRTHRGGNTSHTRNLRPMHLGPLSVLSGTYDEDEYWEDLLRVTKGKTNEKLARMTLRQSSEAVAWLEKRGVQFQPPLGGTLHLGRTNAFFMGGCKQLLNALYRHAEGLGIEVHYDAMVTAIDIEDSAFKRVWVDDTPISASAFVAAAGGFEANIEWLKEAWGEIAENFLIRGTPYAKGALLRQLFDCGAMPVAEADQCHAVAIDARAPRFDGGLATRLDSVPFSVVVNRDGQRFY
;
A
#
# COMPACT_ATOMS: atom_id res chain seq x y z
N MET A 1 -5.47 -24.64 11.83
CA MET A 1 -4.12 -24.53 11.25
C MET A 1 -3.46 -25.90 11.32
N LYS A 2 -2.80 -26.37 10.25
CA LYS A 2 -2.09 -27.65 10.22
C LYS A 2 -0.76 -27.49 10.96
N THR A 3 -0.42 -28.48 11.76
CA THR A 3 0.75 -28.50 12.63
C THR A 3 2.03 -28.83 11.85
N ASP A 4 3.13 -28.25 12.22
CA ASP A 4 4.58 -28.54 12.09
C ASP A 4 5.17 -29.27 10.86
N HIS A 5 4.40 -29.61 9.84
CA HIS A 5 4.89 -30.28 8.62
C HIS A 5 4.79 -29.41 7.36
N ASP A 6 4.34 -28.16 7.46
CA ASP A 6 4.13 -27.31 6.31
C ASP A 6 5.17 -26.18 6.26
N HIS A 7 6.40 -26.53 5.84
CA HIS A 7 7.41 -25.54 5.49
C HIS A 7 7.04 -24.85 4.16
N TYR A 8 6.92 -23.51 4.18
CA TYR A 8 6.72 -22.72 2.97
C TYR A 8 8.07 -22.27 2.41
N ASP A 9 8.16 -22.11 1.09
CA ASP A 9 9.32 -21.46 0.50
C ASP A 9 9.32 -19.96 0.81
N VAL A 10 8.14 -19.33 0.71
CA VAL A 10 7.95 -17.91 0.98
C VAL A 10 6.74 -17.68 1.87
N LEU A 11 6.94 -16.93 2.95
CA LEU A 11 5.89 -16.39 3.80
C LEU A 11 5.77 -14.88 3.56
N VAL A 12 4.56 -14.41 3.29
CA VAL A 12 4.28 -12.99 3.06
C VAL A 12 3.35 -12.48 4.15
N ALA A 13 3.76 -11.47 4.88
CA ALA A 13 2.92 -10.80 5.88
C ALA A 13 2.33 -9.50 5.32
N GLY A 14 1.00 -9.47 5.18
CA GLY A 14 0.22 -8.37 4.65
C GLY A 14 -0.35 -8.64 3.26
N GLY A 15 -1.67 -8.60 3.15
CA GLY A 15 -2.43 -8.85 1.92
C GLY A 15 -2.77 -7.60 1.12
N GLY A 16 -2.03 -6.51 1.31
CA GLY A 16 -2.08 -5.33 0.44
C GLY A 16 -1.43 -5.59 -0.92
N GLN A 17 -1.44 -4.60 -1.82
CA GLN A 17 -0.91 -4.74 -3.17
C GLN A 17 0.56 -5.23 -3.17
N ALA A 18 1.40 -4.72 -2.29
CA ALA A 18 2.81 -5.12 -2.21
C ALA A 18 2.96 -6.61 -1.87
N GLY A 19 2.26 -7.08 -0.84
CA GLY A 19 2.30 -8.48 -0.44
C GLY A 19 1.69 -9.42 -1.48
N LEU A 20 0.54 -9.06 -2.05
CA LEU A 20 -0.10 -9.86 -3.11
C LEU A 20 0.79 -10.00 -4.35
N ILE A 21 1.44 -8.91 -4.79
CA ILE A 21 2.35 -8.96 -5.95
C ILE A 21 3.54 -9.85 -5.63
N ALA A 22 4.16 -9.70 -4.45
CA ALA A 22 5.28 -10.52 -4.02
C ALA A 22 4.90 -12.01 -3.97
N ALA A 23 3.74 -12.33 -3.38
CA ALA A 23 3.23 -13.69 -3.28
C ALA A 23 2.96 -14.30 -4.66
N ILE A 24 2.28 -13.55 -5.55
CA ILE A 24 1.96 -13.99 -6.92
C ILE A 24 3.26 -14.26 -7.70
N VAL A 25 4.22 -13.34 -7.66
CA VAL A 25 5.49 -13.50 -8.39
C VAL A 25 6.28 -14.69 -7.89
N ALA A 26 6.29 -14.95 -6.58
CA ALA A 26 6.94 -16.12 -6.00
C ALA A 26 6.25 -17.42 -6.46
N ALA A 27 4.92 -17.48 -6.38
CA ALA A 27 4.15 -18.65 -6.79
C ALA A 27 4.25 -18.93 -8.30
N GLU A 28 4.24 -17.90 -9.15
CA GLU A 28 4.46 -18.04 -10.60
C GLU A 28 5.85 -18.61 -10.95
N LYS A 29 6.81 -18.51 -10.01
CA LYS A 29 8.14 -19.15 -10.13
C LYS A 29 8.21 -20.52 -9.48
N GLY A 30 7.09 -21.08 -9.02
CA GLY A 30 7.00 -22.42 -8.47
C GLY A 30 7.21 -22.50 -6.96
N ALA A 31 7.32 -21.38 -6.24
CA ALA A 31 7.44 -21.40 -4.80
C ALA A 31 6.10 -21.77 -4.13
N ARG A 32 6.17 -22.54 -3.04
CA ARG A 32 5.04 -22.74 -2.13
C ARG A 32 4.91 -21.53 -1.22
N VAL A 33 3.81 -20.78 -1.38
CA VAL A 33 3.63 -19.48 -0.74
C VAL A 33 2.47 -19.52 0.26
N CYS A 34 2.71 -18.95 1.45
CA CYS A 34 1.69 -18.58 2.42
C CYS A 34 1.61 -17.06 2.53
N LEU A 35 0.40 -16.52 2.51
CA LEU A 35 0.11 -15.11 2.74
C LEU A 35 -0.74 -14.97 4.00
N ILE A 36 -0.27 -14.18 4.97
CA ILE A 36 -1.00 -13.87 6.20
C ILE A 36 -1.49 -12.43 6.16
N GLU A 37 -2.80 -12.26 6.39
CA GLU A 37 -3.50 -10.96 6.39
C GLU A 37 -4.15 -10.73 7.76
N GLY A 38 -3.79 -9.64 8.42
CA GLY A 38 -4.29 -9.31 9.75
C GLY A 38 -5.77 -8.90 9.80
N ALA A 39 -6.33 -8.48 8.67
CA ALA A 39 -7.73 -8.13 8.57
C ALA A 39 -8.61 -9.35 8.23
N PRO A 40 -9.91 -9.36 8.60
CA PRO A 40 -10.85 -10.33 8.10
C PRO A 40 -11.02 -10.20 6.58
N ARG A 41 -11.42 -11.29 5.95
CA ARG A 41 -11.57 -11.38 4.48
C ARG A 41 -12.36 -10.21 3.86
N THR A 42 -13.34 -9.69 4.57
CA THR A 42 -14.19 -8.58 4.12
C THR A 42 -13.47 -7.23 4.10
N HIS A 43 -12.42 -7.06 4.90
CA HIS A 43 -11.61 -5.84 5.07
C HIS A 43 -10.16 -6.00 4.62
N ARG A 44 -9.85 -7.12 3.94
CA ARG A 44 -8.51 -7.43 3.44
C ARG A 44 -7.95 -6.37 2.51
N GLY A 45 -6.63 -6.30 2.42
CA GLY A 45 -5.93 -5.51 1.42
C GLY A 45 -5.33 -4.21 1.94
N GLY A 46 -5.43 -3.95 3.24
CA GLY A 46 -4.78 -2.80 3.87
C GLY A 46 -5.16 -1.47 3.22
N ASN A 47 -4.23 -0.52 3.21
CA ASN A 47 -4.46 0.81 2.60
C ASN A 47 -4.58 0.78 1.07
N THR A 48 -4.28 -0.34 0.41
CA THR A 48 -4.59 -0.53 -1.01
C THR A 48 -6.09 -0.37 -1.28
N SER A 49 -6.96 -0.69 -0.32
CA SER A 49 -8.41 -0.51 -0.42
C SER A 49 -8.84 0.94 -0.69
N HIS A 50 -7.97 1.92 -0.45
CA HIS A 50 -8.19 3.36 -0.71
C HIS A 50 -7.54 3.87 -1.99
N THR A 51 -6.83 3.02 -2.73
CA THR A 51 -6.14 3.38 -3.97
C THR A 51 -7.14 3.55 -5.13
N ARG A 52 -6.95 4.57 -5.97
CA ARG A 52 -7.79 4.82 -7.16
C ARG A 52 -7.04 4.61 -8.47
N ASN A 53 -5.73 4.78 -8.44
CA ASN A 53 -4.87 4.82 -9.61
C ASN A 53 -3.45 4.39 -9.25
N LEU A 54 -2.68 4.11 -10.26
CA LEU A 54 -1.23 4.02 -10.18
C LEU A 54 -0.60 5.05 -11.12
N ARG A 55 0.65 5.41 -10.84
CA ARG A 55 1.44 6.31 -11.68
C ARG A 55 2.60 5.53 -12.29
N PRO A 56 2.51 5.11 -13.54
CA PRO A 56 3.59 4.40 -14.22
C PRO A 56 4.37 5.33 -15.14
N MET A 57 5.66 5.07 -15.30
CA MET A 57 6.47 5.62 -16.37
C MET A 57 6.00 5.07 -17.73
N HIS A 58 5.97 5.90 -18.78
CA HIS A 58 5.68 5.46 -20.15
C HIS A 58 6.23 6.43 -21.18
N LEU A 59 6.67 5.89 -22.32
CA LEU A 59 7.35 6.64 -23.38
C LEU A 59 6.40 7.02 -24.55
N GLY A 60 5.12 6.73 -24.42
CA GLY A 60 4.09 7.06 -25.41
C GLY A 60 2.70 6.75 -24.86
N PRO A 61 1.64 7.12 -25.61
CA PRO A 61 0.27 6.82 -25.22
C PRO A 61 0.02 5.33 -25.07
N LEU A 62 -0.73 4.95 -24.04
CA LEU A 62 -1.27 3.61 -23.83
C LEU A 62 -2.80 3.66 -23.87
N SER A 63 -3.46 2.50 -23.89
CA SER A 63 -4.93 2.42 -23.84
C SER A 63 -5.54 3.16 -22.63
N VAL A 64 -4.76 3.32 -21.56
CA VAL A 64 -5.17 3.87 -20.24
C VAL A 64 -4.45 5.16 -19.86
N LEU A 65 -3.50 5.62 -20.69
CA LEU A 65 -2.67 6.81 -20.45
C LEU A 65 -2.49 7.62 -21.75
N SER A 66 -2.56 8.93 -21.65
CA SER A 66 -2.28 9.84 -22.75
C SER A 66 -0.84 10.36 -22.67
N GLY A 67 -0.26 10.69 -23.86
CA GLY A 67 1.05 11.34 -23.95
C GLY A 67 2.21 10.48 -23.44
N THR A 68 3.19 11.13 -22.85
CA THR A 68 4.41 10.53 -22.28
C THR A 68 4.60 10.95 -20.84
N TYR A 69 5.28 10.12 -20.07
CA TYR A 69 5.78 10.44 -18.74
C TYR A 69 7.03 9.62 -18.51
N ASP A 70 8.16 10.15 -18.97
CA ASP A 70 9.44 9.45 -19.00
C ASP A 70 10.13 9.39 -17.63
N GLU A 71 11.29 8.74 -17.57
CA GLU A 71 12.02 8.55 -16.32
C GLU A 71 12.49 9.87 -15.73
N ASP A 72 12.96 10.80 -16.55
CA ASP A 72 13.55 12.05 -16.07
C ASP A 72 12.48 12.98 -15.52
N GLU A 73 11.34 13.14 -16.21
CA GLU A 73 10.20 13.89 -15.68
C GLU A 73 9.68 13.29 -14.37
N TYR A 74 9.55 11.96 -14.32
CA TYR A 74 9.10 11.28 -13.09
C TYR A 74 10.10 11.45 -11.95
N TRP A 75 11.39 11.38 -12.26
CA TRP A 75 12.46 11.60 -11.30
C TRP A 75 12.41 13.03 -10.71
N GLU A 76 12.26 14.03 -11.56
CA GLU A 76 12.12 15.43 -11.13
C GLU A 76 10.89 15.65 -10.24
N ASP A 77 9.76 15.05 -10.60
CA ASP A 77 8.55 15.07 -9.77
C ASP A 77 8.79 14.43 -8.40
N LEU A 78 9.48 13.29 -8.36
CA LEU A 78 9.82 12.61 -7.12
C LEU A 78 10.74 13.46 -6.24
N LEU A 79 11.79 14.05 -6.81
CA LEU A 79 12.71 14.93 -6.08
C LEU A 79 11.99 16.16 -5.49
N ARG A 80 11.04 16.72 -6.23
CA ARG A 80 10.23 17.86 -5.75
C ARG A 80 9.41 17.47 -4.53
N VAL A 81 8.77 16.30 -4.53
CA VAL A 81 7.94 15.83 -3.42
C VAL A 81 8.79 15.43 -2.21
N THR A 82 9.89 14.74 -2.44
CA THR A 82 10.79 14.26 -1.37
C THR A 82 11.79 15.31 -0.90
N LYS A 83 11.79 16.51 -1.53
CA LYS A 83 12.80 17.57 -1.28
C LYS A 83 14.24 17.06 -1.42
N GLY A 84 14.46 16.14 -2.37
CA GLY A 84 15.75 15.51 -2.61
C GLY A 84 16.11 14.36 -1.64
N LYS A 85 15.28 14.05 -0.67
CA LYS A 85 15.53 12.98 0.30
C LYS A 85 15.00 11.65 -0.24
N THR A 86 15.79 10.98 -1.06
CA THR A 86 15.43 9.66 -1.59
C THR A 86 16.68 8.87 -1.97
N ASN A 87 16.57 7.54 -1.96
CA ASN A 87 17.61 6.67 -2.48
C ASN A 87 17.47 6.60 -4.01
N GLU A 88 18.33 7.32 -4.73
CA GLU A 88 18.26 7.43 -6.20
C GLU A 88 18.27 6.06 -6.89
N LYS A 89 19.17 5.16 -6.50
CA LYS A 89 19.28 3.83 -7.13
C LYS A 89 17.98 3.04 -7.01
N LEU A 90 17.39 3.00 -5.82
CA LEU A 90 16.15 2.28 -5.56
C LEU A 90 14.97 2.96 -6.25
N ALA A 91 14.90 4.29 -6.19
CA ALA A 91 13.85 5.07 -6.81
C ALA A 91 13.84 4.88 -8.34
N ARG A 92 14.98 5.10 -9.02
CA ARG A 92 15.06 4.92 -10.48
C ARG A 92 14.75 3.49 -10.90
N MET A 93 15.17 2.48 -10.14
CA MET A 93 14.75 1.10 -10.39
C MET A 93 13.23 0.97 -10.34
N THR A 94 12.58 1.54 -9.33
CA THR A 94 11.10 1.51 -9.17
C THR A 94 10.41 2.25 -10.31
N LEU A 95 10.91 3.42 -10.73
CA LEU A 95 10.36 4.19 -11.85
C LEU A 95 10.39 3.36 -13.15
N ARG A 96 11.53 2.77 -13.49
CA ARG A 96 11.66 1.93 -14.69
C ARG A 96 10.76 0.72 -14.67
N GLN A 97 10.70 0.00 -13.53
CA GLN A 97 9.83 -1.15 -13.35
C GLN A 97 8.34 -0.79 -13.45
N SER A 98 7.95 0.44 -13.10
CA SER A 98 6.56 0.88 -13.16
C SER A 98 6.00 0.88 -14.58
N SER A 99 6.85 0.96 -15.62
CA SER A 99 6.42 0.92 -17.02
C SER A 99 5.70 -0.37 -17.40
N GLU A 100 5.99 -1.48 -16.71
CA GLU A 100 5.38 -2.78 -16.94
C GLU A 100 4.11 -3.00 -16.11
N ALA A 101 3.84 -2.13 -15.13
CA ALA A 101 2.82 -2.37 -14.11
C ALA A 101 1.40 -2.48 -14.68
N VAL A 102 1.02 -1.66 -15.67
CA VAL A 102 -0.31 -1.71 -16.30
C VAL A 102 -0.52 -3.07 -16.96
N ALA A 103 0.37 -3.46 -17.85
CA ALA A 103 0.25 -4.73 -18.59
C ALA A 103 0.33 -5.95 -17.65
N TRP A 104 1.17 -5.88 -16.60
CA TRP A 104 1.27 -6.93 -15.60
C TRP A 104 -0.04 -7.12 -14.83
N LEU A 105 -0.69 -6.04 -14.44
CA LEU A 105 -1.96 -6.05 -13.70
C LEU A 105 -3.13 -6.49 -14.61
N GLU A 106 -3.19 -6.02 -15.86
CA GLU A 106 -4.23 -6.43 -16.82
C GLU A 106 -4.22 -7.95 -17.08
N LYS A 107 -3.04 -8.53 -17.24
CA LYS A 107 -2.88 -10.01 -17.37
C LYS A 107 -3.45 -10.80 -16.19
N ARG A 108 -3.62 -10.14 -15.03
CA ARG A 108 -4.17 -10.76 -13.80
C ARG A 108 -5.59 -10.32 -13.50
N GLY A 109 -6.27 -9.77 -14.52
CA GLY A 109 -7.69 -9.44 -14.47
C GLY A 109 -8.01 -8.08 -13.83
N VAL A 110 -7.01 -7.24 -13.60
CA VAL A 110 -7.24 -5.84 -13.20
C VAL A 110 -7.71 -5.06 -14.42
N GLN A 111 -8.74 -4.24 -14.23
CA GLN A 111 -9.29 -3.41 -15.30
C GLN A 111 -8.99 -1.94 -15.05
N PHE A 112 -8.71 -1.22 -16.11
CA PHE A 112 -8.45 0.21 -16.06
C PHE A 112 -9.52 0.98 -16.84
N GLN A 113 -9.67 2.25 -16.48
CA GLN A 113 -10.49 3.20 -17.23
C GLN A 113 -9.70 3.75 -18.43
N PRO A 114 -10.37 4.19 -19.49
CA PRO A 114 -9.73 5.06 -20.49
C PRO A 114 -9.09 6.29 -19.83
N PRO A 115 -8.09 6.92 -20.46
CA PRO A 115 -7.44 8.10 -19.90
C PRO A 115 -8.45 9.18 -19.51
N LEU A 116 -8.37 9.65 -18.27
CA LEU A 116 -9.23 10.76 -17.84
C LEU A 116 -8.80 12.05 -18.54
N GLY A 117 -9.72 12.64 -19.28
CA GLY A 117 -9.56 13.99 -19.83
C GLY A 117 -9.79 15.08 -18.78
N GLY A 118 -9.70 16.32 -19.21
CA GLY A 118 -10.00 17.50 -18.41
C GLY A 118 -8.77 18.34 -18.06
N THR A 119 -8.99 19.45 -17.38
CA THR A 119 -8.03 20.54 -17.15
C THR A 119 -6.73 20.11 -16.44
N LEU A 120 -6.79 19.05 -15.64
CA LEU A 120 -5.62 18.59 -14.88
C LEU A 120 -4.75 17.59 -15.61
N HIS A 121 -5.14 17.14 -16.79
CA HIS A 121 -4.42 16.12 -17.57
C HIS A 121 -4.02 14.88 -16.76
N LEU A 122 -4.85 14.51 -15.77
CA LEU A 122 -4.55 13.40 -14.85
C LEU A 122 -4.31 12.07 -15.58
N GLY A 123 -4.98 11.85 -16.70
CA GLY A 123 -4.80 10.67 -17.55
C GLY A 123 -3.44 10.58 -18.24
N ARG A 124 -2.59 11.62 -18.16
CA ARG A 124 -1.23 11.56 -18.67
C ARG A 124 -0.30 10.81 -17.73
N THR A 125 -0.45 10.99 -16.43
CA THR A 125 0.47 10.42 -15.43
C THR A 125 -0.17 9.34 -14.57
N ASN A 126 -1.50 9.17 -14.62
CA ASN A 126 -2.21 8.26 -13.73
C ASN A 126 -3.14 7.33 -14.51
N ALA A 127 -2.92 6.03 -14.38
CA ALA A 127 -3.84 5.00 -14.86
C ALA A 127 -4.87 4.69 -13.75
N PHE A 128 -6.14 4.93 -14.02
CA PHE A 128 -7.23 4.78 -13.04
C PHE A 128 -7.85 3.39 -13.12
N PHE A 129 -8.03 2.74 -11.98
CA PHE A 129 -8.67 1.44 -11.92
C PHE A 129 -10.18 1.55 -12.19
N MET A 130 -10.71 0.71 -13.04
CA MET A 130 -12.16 0.57 -13.24
C MET A 130 -12.75 -0.18 -12.05
N GLY A 131 -13.74 0.43 -11.38
CA GLY A 131 -14.27 -0.10 -10.12
C GLY A 131 -13.37 0.11 -8.90
N GLY A 132 -12.27 0.87 -9.07
CA GLY A 132 -11.38 1.30 -7.99
C GLY A 132 -10.60 0.17 -7.34
N CYS A 133 -10.16 0.44 -6.13
CA CYS A 133 -9.33 -0.45 -5.32
C CYS A 133 -9.92 -1.83 -5.04
N LYS A 134 -11.22 -1.94 -4.89
CA LYS A 134 -11.87 -3.24 -4.63
C LYS A 134 -11.78 -4.18 -5.81
N GLN A 135 -11.88 -3.66 -7.03
CA GLN A 135 -11.70 -4.46 -8.24
C GLN A 135 -10.24 -4.93 -8.35
N LEU A 136 -9.28 -4.03 -8.14
CA LEU A 136 -7.85 -4.39 -8.10
C LEU A 136 -7.58 -5.52 -7.11
N LEU A 137 -7.98 -5.35 -5.84
CA LEU A 137 -7.74 -6.35 -4.80
C LEU A 137 -8.41 -7.68 -5.11
N ASN A 138 -9.69 -7.65 -5.52
CA ASN A 138 -10.42 -8.87 -5.84
C ASN A 138 -9.84 -9.61 -7.05
N ALA A 139 -9.29 -8.89 -8.03
CA ALA A 139 -8.59 -9.52 -9.16
C ALA A 139 -7.31 -10.21 -8.70
N LEU A 140 -6.47 -9.52 -7.91
CA LEU A 140 -5.21 -10.07 -7.40
C LEU A 140 -5.43 -11.25 -6.44
N TYR A 141 -6.41 -11.16 -5.53
CA TYR A 141 -6.73 -12.28 -4.63
C TYR A 141 -7.22 -13.51 -5.40
N ARG A 142 -8.11 -13.34 -6.39
CA ARG A 142 -8.55 -14.45 -7.25
C ARG A 142 -7.39 -15.09 -7.99
N HIS A 143 -6.47 -14.28 -8.50
CA HIS A 143 -5.30 -14.78 -9.20
C HIS A 143 -4.38 -15.55 -8.23
N ALA A 144 -4.14 -15.02 -7.04
CA ALA A 144 -3.36 -15.66 -5.99
C ALA A 144 -3.98 -17.01 -5.54
N GLU A 145 -5.30 -17.02 -5.29
CA GLU A 145 -6.05 -18.25 -4.97
C GLU A 145 -5.96 -19.28 -6.12
N GLY A 146 -6.02 -18.83 -7.37
CA GLY A 146 -5.87 -19.68 -8.56
C GLY A 146 -4.47 -20.29 -8.72
N LEU A 147 -3.44 -19.67 -8.17
CA LEU A 147 -2.07 -20.19 -8.12
C LEU A 147 -1.83 -21.13 -6.93
N GLY A 148 -2.82 -21.36 -6.09
CA GLY A 148 -2.71 -22.21 -4.91
C GLY A 148 -2.00 -21.54 -3.72
N ILE A 149 -1.89 -20.20 -3.71
CA ILE A 149 -1.36 -19.47 -2.55
C ILE A 149 -2.32 -19.68 -1.38
N GLU A 150 -1.78 -20.14 -0.25
CA GLU A 150 -2.54 -20.29 0.99
C GLU A 150 -2.68 -18.93 1.66
N VAL A 151 -3.93 -18.48 1.87
CA VAL A 151 -4.22 -17.16 2.47
C VAL A 151 -4.90 -17.35 3.82
N HIS A 152 -4.27 -16.85 4.88
CA HIS A 152 -4.84 -16.82 6.23
C HIS A 152 -5.31 -15.40 6.55
N TYR A 153 -6.59 -15.28 6.88
CA TYR A 153 -7.22 -14.03 7.33
C TYR A 153 -7.34 -14.02 8.85
N ASP A 154 -7.59 -12.83 9.43
CA ASP A 154 -7.61 -12.63 10.87
C ASP A 154 -6.29 -13.11 11.54
N ALA A 155 -5.18 -13.01 10.81
CA ALA A 155 -3.88 -13.57 11.13
C ALA A 155 -2.85 -12.44 11.33
N MET A 156 -2.96 -11.76 12.46
CA MET A 156 -2.01 -10.70 12.84
C MET A 156 -0.70 -11.33 13.32
N VAL A 157 0.42 -10.87 12.75
CA VAL A 157 1.75 -11.26 13.27
C VAL A 157 1.95 -10.64 14.65
N THR A 158 2.13 -11.50 15.66
CA THR A 158 2.33 -11.11 17.06
C THR A 158 3.80 -11.12 17.46
N ALA A 159 4.63 -11.94 16.80
CA ALA A 159 6.08 -11.94 17.00
C ALA A 159 6.82 -12.39 15.74
N ILE A 160 8.10 -12.04 15.66
CA ILE A 160 9.04 -12.49 14.63
C ILE A 160 10.33 -12.95 15.27
N ASP A 161 10.81 -14.12 14.87
CA ASP A 161 12.11 -14.65 15.29
C ASP A 161 13.15 -14.41 14.20
N ILE A 162 14.17 -13.61 14.52
CA ILE A 162 15.35 -13.37 13.69
C ILE A 162 16.58 -13.76 14.52
N GLU A 163 17.34 -14.71 14.04
CA GLU A 163 18.58 -15.18 14.66
C GLU A 163 19.74 -15.03 13.67
N ASP A 164 20.86 -14.47 14.11
CA ASP A 164 22.05 -14.24 13.28
C ASP A 164 21.73 -13.48 11.97
N SER A 165 20.85 -12.48 12.06
CA SER A 165 20.34 -11.71 10.91
C SER A 165 19.56 -12.55 9.90
N ALA A 166 19.14 -13.76 10.24
CA ALA A 166 18.34 -14.63 9.39
C ALA A 166 16.94 -14.83 9.98
N PHE A 167 15.94 -14.71 9.11
CA PHE A 167 14.56 -15.03 9.45
C PHE A 167 14.41 -16.51 9.81
N LYS A 168 13.66 -16.81 10.87
CA LYS A 168 13.31 -18.17 11.31
C LYS A 168 11.83 -18.44 11.16
N ARG A 169 11.00 -17.62 11.80
CA ARG A 169 9.54 -17.78 11.81
C ARG A 169 8.83 -16.48 12.20
N VAL A 170 7.55 -16.44 11.96
CA VAL A 170 6.63 -15.51 12.63
C VAL A 170 5.68 -16.28 13.52
N TRP A 171 5.08 -15.56 14.45
CA TRP A 171 4.01 -16.06 15.29
C TRP A 171 2.71 -15.35 14.92
N VAL A 172 1.64 -16.13 14.76
CA VAL A 172 0.27 -15.65 14.66
C VAL A 172 -0.44 -16.18 15.88
N ASP A 173 -0.71 -15.30 16.86
CA ASP A 173 -1.04 -15.68 18.23
C ASP A 173 0.03 -16.65 18.80
N ASP A 174 -0.36 -17.84 19.20
CA ASP A 174 0.54 -18.88 19.74
C ASP A 174 1.03 -19.87 18.67
N THR A 175 0.74 -19.63 17.39
CA THR A 175 1.10 -20.56 16.32
C THR A 175 2.28 -20.07 15.51
N PRO A 176 3.42 -20.80 15.51
CA PRO A 176 4.57 -20.46 14.68
C PRO A 176 4.33 -20.87 13.22
N ILE A 177 4.78 -20.02 12.30
CA ILE A 177 4.79 -20.29 10.85
C ILE A 177 6.22 -20.06 10.36
N SER A 178 6.81 -21.10 9.76
CA SER A 178 8.18 -21.07 9.24
C SER A 178 8.21 -21.07 7.72
N ALA A 179 9.22 -20.40 7.16
CA ALA A 179 9.48 -20.41 5.73
C ALA A 179 10.98 -20.19 5.45
N SER A 180 11.41 -20.51 4.23
CA SER A 180 12.80 -20.25 3.79
C SER A 180 13.07 -18.77 3.55
N ALA A 181 12.04 -18.00 3.16
CA ALA A 181 12.12 -16.55 2.97
C ALA A 181 10.88 -15.86 3.53
N PHE A 182 11.06 -14.61 3.96
CA PHE A 182 10.00 -13.77 4.53
C PHE A 182 9.90 -12.43 3.81
N VAL A 183 8.67 -12.03 3.48
CA VAL A 183 8.36 -10.72 2.91
C VAL A 183 7.49 -9.95 3.90
N ALA A 184 8.05 -8.92 4.50
CA ALA A 184 7.33 -7.99 5.37
C ALA A 184 6.61 -6.93 4.53
N ALA A 185 5.31 -7.07 4.33
CA ALA A 185 4.47 -6.17 3.53
C ALA A 185 3.22 -5.71 4.30
N ALA A 186 3.30 -5.68 5.63
CA ALA A 186 2.18 -5.41 6.54
C ALA A 186 1.73 -3.93 6.60
N GLY A 187 2.29 -3.07 5.76
CA GLY A 187 1.98 -1.64 5.73
C GLY A 187 2.68 -0.86 6.85
N GLY A 188 2.16 0.35 7.10
CA GLY A 188 2.69 1.27 8.10
C GLY A 188 1.91 1.23 9.42
N PHE A 189 1.92 2.37 10.12
CA PHE A 189 1.33 2.52 11.47
C PHE A 189 0.25 3.61 11.55
N GLU A 190 -0.33 3.99 10.42
CA GLU A 190 -1.26 5.11 10.30
C GLU A 190 -2.50 4.96 11.19
N ALA A 191 -2.89 3.73 11.54
CA ALA A 191 -4.00 3.46 12.45
C ALA A 191 -3.61 3.35 13.93
N ASN A 192 -2.32 3.52 14.25
CA ASN A 192 -1.83 3.53 15.61
C ASN A 192 -1.70 4.98 16.10
N ILE A 193 -2.75 5.51 16.72
CA ILE A 193 -2.80 6.91 17.16
C ILE A 193 -1.72 7.21 18.20
N GLU A 194 -1.42 6.28 19.10
CA GLU A 194 -0.36 6.48 20.11
C GLU A 194 1.02 6.59 19.44
N TRP A 195 1.29 5.79 18.42
CA TRP A 195 2.53 5.93 17.66
C TRP A 195 2.56 7.19 16.81
N LEU A 196 1.41 7.63 16.28
CA LEU A 196 1.34 8.93 15.60
C LEU A 196 1.62 10.09 16.56
N LYS A 197 1.24 10.00 17.84
CA LYS A 197 1.58 11.01 18.84
C LYS A 197 3.08 11.12 19.10
N GLU A 198 3.85 10.05 18.97
CA GLU A 198 5.31 10.09 19.10
C GLU A 198 5.93 11.07 18.07
N ALA A 199 5.36 11.16 16.86
CA ALA A 199 5.87 12.02 15.78
C ALA A 199 5.16 13.37 15.67
N TRP A 200 3.85 13.45 15.99
CA TRP A 200 3.00 14.61 15.75
C TRP A 200 2.53 15.30 17.04
N GLY A 201 2.76 14.71 18.20
CA GLY A 201 2.21 15.17 19.48
C GLY A 201 0.71 14.92 19.60
N GLU A 202 0.08 15.49 20.61
CA GLU A 202 -1.32 15.28 20.97
C GLU A 202 -2.33 15.62 19.87
N ILE A 203 -1.95 16.45 18.91
CA ILE A 203 -2.80 16.82 17.76
C ILE A 203 -3.21 15.58 16.95
N ALA A 204 -2.42 14.51 16.97
CA ALA A 204 -2.71 13.26 16.26
C ALA A 204 -4.04 12.61 16.69
N GLU A 205 -4.53 12.90 17.89
CA GLU A 205 -5.85 12.45 18.33
C GLU A 205 -7.00 12.97 17.46
N ASN A 206 -6.81 14.09 16.79
CA ASN A 206 -7.81 14.69 15.92
C ASN A 206 -7.74 14.21 14.47
N PHE A 207 -6.78 13.34 14.14
CA PHE A 207 -6.62 12.86 12.77
C PHE A 207 -7.77 11.92 12.39
N LEU A 208 -8.32 12.15 11.21
CA LEU A 208 -9.16 11.21 10.51
C LEU A 208 -8.27 10.46 9.52
N ILE A 209 -8.19 9.15 9.67
CA ILE A 209 -7.29 8.31 8.90
C ILE A 209 -8.03 7.76 7.68
N ARG A 210 -7.66 8.25 6.50
CA ARG A 210 -8.12 7.68 5.24
C ARG A 210 -7.36 6.38 4.96
N GLY A 211 -7.58 5.40 5.79
CA GLY A 211 -6.90 4.11 5.79
C GLY A 211 -7.61 3.09 6.65
N THR A 212 -7.17 1.85 6.50
CA THR A 212 -7.71 0.73 7.26
C THR A 212 -7.37 0.82 8.74
N PRO A 213 -8.27 0.38 9.66
CA PRO A 213 -7.96 0.32 11.09
C PRO A 213 -6.91 -0.74 11.45
N TYR A 214 -6.50 -1.59 10.50
CA TYR A 214 -5.55 -2.68 10.70
C TYR A 214 -4.08 -2.28 10.50
N ALA A 215 -3.78 -1.12 9.91
CA ALA A 215 -2.42 -0.63 9.69
C ALA A 215 -1.83 -0.04 10.98
N LYS A 216 -1.56 -0.89 11.97
CA LYS A 216 -1.09 -0.48 13.32
C LYS A 216 0.43 -0.57 13.51
N GLY A 217 1.16 -1.03 12.51
CA GLY A 217 2.62 -1.09 12.56
C GLY A 217 3.21 -2.17 13.48
N ALA A 218 2.42 -3.16 13.91
CA ALA A 218 2.89 -4.18 14.84
C ALA A 218 4.15 -4.90 14.36
N LEU A 219 4.13 -5.42 13.13
CA LEU A 219 5.30 -6.06 12.52
C LEU A 219 6.46 -5.06 12.30
N LEU A 220 6.15 -3.84 11.91
CA LEU A 220 7.16 -2.80 11.69
C LEU A 220 7.92 -2.47 12.99
N ARG A 221 7.20 -2.35 14.13
CA ARG A 221 7.82 -2.14 15.43
C ARG A 221 8.75 -3.29 15.80
N GLN A 222 8.31 -4.52 15.63
CA GLN A 222 9.12 -5.70 15.90
C GLN A 222 10.39 -5.76 15.03
N LEU A 223 10.30 -5.37 13.76
CA LEU A 223 11.48 -5.28 12.90
C LEU A 223 12.47 -4.23 13.40
N PHE A 224 12.00 -3.08 13.90
CA PHE A 224 12.88 -2.08 14.53
C PHE A 224 13.52 -2.64 15.81
N ASP A 225 12.76 -3.34 16.63
CA ASP A 225 13.29 -4.00 17.85
C ASP A 225 14.33 -5.07 17.51
N CYS A 226 14.24 -5.71 16.35
CA CYS A 226 15.24 -6.62 15.79
C CYS A 226 16.41 -5.92 15.09
N GLY A 227 16.48 -4.58 15.13
CA GLY A 227 17.60 -3.81 14.58
C GLY A 227 17.42 -3.32 13.13
N ALA A 228 16.23 -3.43 12.54
CA ALA A 228 15.97 -2.82 11.24
C ALA A 228 16.06 -1.29 11.34
N MET A 229 16.76 -0.68 10.41
CA MET A 229 16.95 0.77 10.39
C MET A 229 15.71 1.48 9.81
N PRO A 230 15.10 2.44 10.53
CA PRO A 230 14.08 3.30 9.96
C PRO A 230 14.72 4.25 8.94
N VAL A 231 14.12 4.35 7.74
CA VAL A 231 14.61 5.22 6.66
C VAL A 231 13.63 6.30 6.24
N ALA A 232 12.41 6.30 6.80
CA ALA A 232 11.39 7.31 6.53
C ALA A 232 11.24 8.27 7.73
N GLU A 233 10.77 9.49 7.44
CA GLU A 233 10.42 10.48 8.47
C GLU A 233 8.97 10.20 8.92
N ALA A 234 8.78 9.93 10.21
CA ALA A 234 7.47 9.56 10.79
C ALA A 234 6.48 10.74 10.84
N ASP A 235 6.99 11.98 10.71
CA ASP A 235 6.23 13.22 10.67
C ASP A 235 5.82 13.68 9.26
N GLN A 236 5.96 12.82 8.25
CA GLN A 236 5.51 13.08 6.89
C GLN A 236 4.22 12.30 6.58
N CYS A 237 3.26 12.96 5.95
CA CYS A 237 2.01 12.32 5.55
C CYS A 237 1.47 12.86 4.24
N HIS A 238 0.63 12.06 3.59
CA HIS A 238 -0.22 12.50 2.49
C HIS A 238 -1.57 12.94 3.04
N ALA A 239 -1.82 14.24 3.06
CA ALA A 239 -3.08 14.80 3.52
C ALA A 239 -4.10 14.94 2.37
N VAL A 240 -5.36 14.63 2.65
CA VAL A 240 -6.50 14.91 1.76
C VAL A 240 -7.63 15.55 2.56
N ALA A 241 -8.36 16.46 1.94
CA ALA A 241 -9.55 17.03 2.55
C ALA A 241 -10.67 15.98 2.59
N ILE A 242 -11.21 15.73 3.76
CA ILE A 242 -12.38 14.84 3.98
C ILE A 242 -13.38 15.52 4.89
N ASP A 243 -14.65 15.12 4.80
CA ASP A 243 -15.70 15.60 5.70
C ASP A 243 -15.36 15.18 7.14
N ALA A 244 -15.34 16.14 8.07
CA ALA A 244 -15.02 15.90 9.47
C ALA A 244 -16.03 15.00 10.21
N ARG A 245 -17.19 14.72 9.60
CA ARG A 245 -18.17 13.75 10.09
C ARG A 245 -17.89 12.31 9.65
N ALA A 246 -16.85 12.11 8.83
CA ALA A 246 -16.40 10.78 8.43
C ALA A 246 -15.98 9.94 9.64
N PRO A 247 -16.09 8.61 9.56
CA PRO A 247 -15.55 7.75 10.60
C PRO A 247 -14.03 7.95 10.73
N ARG A 248 -13.48 7.64 11.90
CA ARG A 248 -12.04 7.84 12.19
C ARG A 248 -11.14 7.06 11.23
N PHE A 249 -11.54 5.87 10.84
CA PHE A 249 -10.85 5.01 9.86
C PHE A 249 -11.73 4.76 8.65
N ASP A 250 -11.14 4.38 7.53
CA ASP A 250 -11.82 4.08 6.27
C ASP A 250 -12.66 5.24 5.69
N GLY A 251 -12.60 6.42 6.31
CA GLY A 251 -13.21 7.62 5.78
C GLY A 251 -12.59 8.06 4.46
N GLY A 252 -13.25 8.99 3.78
CA GLY A 252 -12.71 9.60 2.57
C GLY A 252 -12.85 8.77 1.28
N LEU A 253 -13.45 7.59 1.30
CA LEU A 253 -13.87 6.91 0.06
C LEU A 253 -15.06 7.65 -0.57
N ALA A 254 -16.06 7.96 0.24
CA ALA A 254 -17.25 8.71 -0.18
C ALA A 254 -17.30 10.16 0.36
N THR A 255 -16.42 10.49 1.31
CA THR A 255 -16.43 11.77 2.04
C THR A 255 -15.25 12.68 1.67
N ARG A 256 -14.46 12.31 0.69
CA ARG A 256 -13.34 13.12 0.18
C ARG A 256 -13.90 14.35 -0.54
N LEU A 257 -13.33 15.50 -0.23
CA LEU A 257 -13.69 16.79 -0.80
C LEU A 257 -12.70 17.14 -1.95
N ASP A 258 -12.90 16.53 -3.10
CA ASP A 258 -12.00 16.67 -4.27
C ASP A 258 -11.98 18.10 -4.86
N SER A 259 -12.97 18.93 -4.55
CA SER A 259 -13.07 20.30 -5.04
C SER A 259 -12.22 21.32 -4.26
N VAL A 260 -11.73 20.97 -3.08
CA VAL A 260 -10.95 21.89 -2.23
C VAL A 260 -9.79 22.59 -2.96
N PRO A 261 -8.95 21.86 -3.76
CA PRO A 261 -7.86 22.51 -4.50
C PRO A 261 -8.30 23.54 -5.55
N PHE A 262 -9.58 23.58 -5.92
CA PHE A 262 -10.14 24.47 -6.96
C PHE A 262 -11.12 25.49 -6.37
N SER A 263 -11.23 25.56 -5.05
CA SER A 263 -12.26 26.32 -4.36
C SER A 263 -11.64 27.30 -3.39
N VAL A 264 -12.40 28.30 -3.00
CA VAL A 264 -12.08 29.14 -1.83
C VAL A 264 -12.61 28.42 -0.60
N VAL A 265 -11.75 28.18 0.37
CA VAL A 265 -12.13 27.57 1.65
C VAL A 265 -12.32 28.68 2.68
N VAL A 266 -13.49 28.72 3.29
CA VAL A 266 -13.85 29.74 4.30
C VAL A 266 -14.24 29.05 5.61
N ASN A 267 -14.05 29.74 6.72
CA ASN A 267 -14.52 29.35 8.03
C ASN A 267 -16.03 29.66 8.21
N ARG A 268 -16.57 29.43 9.40
CA ARG A 268 -17.97 29.70 9.73
C ARG A 268 -18.38 31.17 9.58
N ASP A 269 -17.42 32.09 9.72
CA ASP A 269 -17.62 33.55 9.63
C ASP A 269 -17.43 34.06 8.20
N GLY A 270 -17.26 33.17 7.22
CA GLY A 270 -17.03 33.53 5.82
C GLY A 270 -15.60 34.02 5.53
N GLN A 271 -14.67 33.89 6.45
CA GLN A 271 -13.29 34.31 6.27
C GLN A 271 -12.49 33.21 5.60
N ARG A 272 -11.76 33.59 4.54
CA ARG A 272 -10.86 32.66 3.85
C ARG A 272 -9.67 32.31 4.76
N PHE A 273 -9.32 31.02 4.83
CA PHE A 273 -8.15 30.56 5.59
C PHE A 273 -7.26 29.60 4.79
N TYR A 274 -7.69 29.24 3.58
CA TYR A 274 -6.91 28.42 2.65
C TYR A 274 -7.10 28.91 1.21
#